data_75416d110f2f401b31a7ac36c2aa6bac
#
_entry.id   75416d110f2f401b31a7ac36c2aa6bac
#
_cell.length_a   1.000
_cell.length_b   1.000
_cell.length_c   1.000
_cell.angle_alpha   90.00
_cell.angle_beta   90.00
_cell.angle_gamma   90.00
#
_symmetry.space_group_name_H-M   'P 1'
#
loop_
_entity.id
_entity.type
_entity.pdbx_description
1 polymer ?
#
loop_
_entity_poly.entity_id
_entity_poly.type
_entity_poly.pdbx_seq_one_letter_code
_entity_poly.pdbx_strand_id
1 'polypeptide(L)'
;MGKYLRKPTIFEIATAFESGQEGMLHPQNDGDGYKKVYGQLNERERILTYRHPILAMKIKKNREKAFEATSRFPGLTDGYGDAIRHCYWCALNQMDAGLNSSDAKEFGDAHEYGSSNDSKAKTMDLHNNSVGYHLGNEAIVNGWGEEELLHKVINAANNGILKIIK
;
A
#
# COMPACT_ATOMS: atom_id res chain seq x y z
N MET A 1 33.16 19.46 8.13
CA MET A 1 33.24 18.09 7.57
C MET A 1 31.87 17.43 7.74
N GLY A 2 31.01 17.47 6.71
CA GLY A 2 29.71 16.86 6.71
C GLY A 2 29.86 15.33 6.61
N LYS A 3 29.41 14.60 7.62
CA LYS A 3 29.26 13.14 7.51
C LYS A 3 28.21 12.88 6.43
N TYR A 4 28.64 12.40 5.28
CA TYR A 4 27.74 11.78 4.32
C TYR A 4 27.10 10.56 5.00
N LEU A 5 25.86 10.68 5.43
CA LEU A 5 25.08 9.54 5.86
C LEU A 5 24.94 8.63 4.63
N ARG A 6 25.54 7.43 4.66
CA ARG A 6 25.38 6.45 3.60
C ARG A 6 23.90 6.06 3.54
N LYS A 7 23.38 5.89 2.33
CA LYS A 7 22.03 5.37 2.15
C LYS A 7 21.92 3.99 2.84
N PRO A 8 20.86 3.74 3.60
CA PRO A 8 20.68 2.45 4.23
C PRO A 8 20.65 1.34 3.18
N THR A 9 21.23 0.19 3.51
CA THR A 9 21.14 -0.99 2.66
C THR A 9 19.72 -1.55 2.71
N ILE A 10 19.33 -2.32 1.70
CA ILE A 10 18.05 -3.04 1.66
C ILE A 10 17.86 -3.91 2.92
N PHE A 11 18.95 -4.46 3.44
CA PHE A 11 18.97 -5.24 4.68
C PHE A 11 18.62 -4.38 5.90
N GLU A 12 19.19 -3.19 6.02
CA GLU A 12 18.90 -2.24 7.12
C GLU A 12 17.46 -1.74 7.10
N ILE A 13 16.91 -1.52 5.90
CA ILE A 13 15.50 -1.14 5.70
C ILE A 13 14.57 -2.26 6.20
N ALA A 14 14.92 -3.49 5.95
CA ALA A 14 14.07 -4.62 6.29
C ALA A 14 14.09 -4.98 7.77
N THR A 15 15.23 -4.84 8.43
CA THR A 15 15.32 -5.04 9.88
C THR A 15 14.48 -4.01 10.62
N ALA A 16 14.40 -2.76 10.11
CA ALA A 16 13.48 -1.75 10.62
C ALA A 16 12.00 -2.14 10.42
N PHE A 17 11.67 -2.83 9.32
CA PHE A 17 10.33 -3.36 9.05
C PHE A 17 9.87 -4.39 10.08
N GLU A 18 10.76 -5.25 10.56
CA GLU A 18 10.41 -6.35 11.47
C GLU A 18 10.39 -5.93 12.94
N SER A 19 11.24 -5.00 13.32
CA SER A 19 11.40 -4.59 14.72
C SER A 19 10.40 -3.55 15.21
N GLY A 20 9.62 -2.90 14.30
CA GLY A 20 8.71 -1.81 14.67
C GLY A 20 9.42 -0.59 15.28
N GLN A 21 10.74 -0.54 15.24
CA GLN A 21 11.55 0.55 15.78
C GLN A 21 11.83 1.59 14.69
N GLU A 22 11.06 2.63 14.68
CA GLU A 22 11.19 3.78 13.75
C GLU A 22 12.46 4.62 13.96
N GLY A 23 13.42 4.18 14.76
CA GLY A 23 14.55 5.02 15.17
C GLY A 23 15.95 4.42 15.10
N MET A 24 16.14 3.13 14.93
CA MET A 24 17.50 2.53 14.96
C MET A 24 17.65 1.41 13.93
N LEU A 25 18.37 1.73 12.87
CA LEU A 25 18.93 0.78 11.94
C LEU A 25 20.14 0.09 12.60
N HIS A 26 19.93 -1.01 13.30
CA HIS A 26 21.00 -1.88 13.78
C HIS A 26 21.02 -3.21 13.04
N PRO A 27 22.19 -3.63 12.50
CA PRO A 27 22.32 -4.80 11.64
C PRO A 27 22.61 -6.08 12.44
N GLN A 28 21.74 -6.51 13.33
CA GLN A 28 21.89 -7.83 13.97
C GLN A 28 20.52 -8.43 14.27
N ASN A 29 20.27 -9.51 13.54
CA ASN A 29 19.25 -10.54 13.63
C ASN A 29 18.08 -10.44 12.64
N ASP A 30 17.96 -11.52 11.90
CA ASP A 30 16.91 -12.09 11.05
C ASP A 30 17.01 -11.89 9.55
N GLY A 31 18.07 -12.45 8.98
CA GLY A 31 18.20 -12.56 7.52
C GLY A 31 17.07 -13.36 6.83
N ASP A 32 16.27 -14.14 7.56
CA ASP A 32 15.27 -15.03 6.95
C ASP A 32 13.88 -14.39 6.79
N GLY A 33 13.42 -13.61 7.76
CA GLY A 33 12.15 -12.87 7.66
C GLY A 33 12.17 -11.83 6.53
N TYR A 34 13.26 -11.10 6.42
CA TYR A 34 13.51 -10.14 5.35
C TYR A 34 13.54 -10.77 3.97
N LYS A 35 14.34 -11.82 3.79
CA LYS A 35 14.41 -12.56 2.53
C LYS A 35 13.03 -13.03 2.09
N LYS A 36 12.20 -13.44 3.05
CA LYS A 36 10.83 -13.89 2.79
C LYS A 36 9.94 -12.74 2.31
N VAL A 37 9.91 -11.60 3.00
CA VAL A 37 9.07 -10.44 2.62
C VAL A 37 9.59 -9.78 1.35
N TYR A 38 10.89 -9.49 1.28
CA TYR A 38 11.50 -8.87 0.11
C TYR A 38 11.46 -9.78 -1.13
N GLY A 39 11.55 -11.10 -0.92
CA GLY A 39 11.41 -12.10 -1.98
C GLY A 39 10.02 -12.16 -2.60
N GLN A 40 8.98 -11.69 -1.89
CA GLN A 40 7.61 -11.62 -2.39
C GLN A 40 7.34 -10.35 -3.21
N LEU A 41 8.19 -9.32 -3.11
CA LEU A 41 8.05 -8.08 -3.87
C LEU A 41 8.51 -8.31 -5.32
N ASN A 42 7.77 -7.76 -6.27
CA ASN A 42 8.22 -7.68 -7.65
C ASN A 42 9.36 -6.66 -7.81
N GLU A 43 10.00 -6.63 -8.99
CA GLU A 43 11.16 -5.76 -9.21
C GLU A 43 10.85 -4.27 -9.04
N ARG A 44 9.68 -3.82 -9.48
CA ARG A 44 9.25 -2.41 -9.35
C ARG A 44 9.03 -2.04 -7.89
N GLU A 45 8.35 -2.90 -7.12
CA GLU A 45 8.14 -2.72 -5.68
C GLU A 45 9.47 -2.67 -4.92
N ARG A 46 10.46 -3.50 -5.29
CA ARG A 46 11.80 -3.45 -4.70
C ARG A 46 12.50 -2.12 -4.93
N ILE A 47 12.44 -1.60 -6.16
CA ILE A 47 13.03 -0.30 -6.51
C ILE A 47 12.38 0.82 -5.69
N LEU A 48 11.06 0.81 -5.57
CA LEU A 48 10.32 1.82 -4.81
C LEU A 48 10.61 1.72 -3.32
N THR A 49 10.66 0.51 -2.77
CA THR A 49 11.04 0.27 -1.37
C THR A 49 12.45 0.82 -1.07
N TYR A 50 13.38 0.65 -2.00
CA TYR A 50 14.72 1.23 -1.86
C TYR A 50 14.73 2.76 -1.91
N ARG A 51 13.90 3.36 -2.76
CA ARG A 51 13.80 4.83 -2.91
C ARG A 51 13.09 5.49 -1.73
N HIS A 52 12.03 4.86 -1.23
CA HIS A 52 11.09 5.40 -0.24
C HIS A 52 10.89 4.43 0.93
N PRO A 53 11.93 4.10 1.71
CA PRO A 53 11.87 3.03 2.71
C PRO A 53 10.82 3.29 3.80
N ILE A 54 10.70 4.53 4.29
CA ILE A 54 9.73 4.90 5.34
C ILE A 54 8.29 4.75 4.80
N LEU A 55 8.03 5.21 3.58
CA LEU A 55 6.72 5.06 2.95
C LEU A 55 6.40 3.58 2.69
N ALA A 56 7.37 2.79 2.25
CA ALA A 56 7.18 1.36 2.04
C ALA A 56 6.77 0.62 3.33
N MET A 57 7.31 1.02 4.48
CA MET A 57 6.88 0.50 5.79
C MET A 57 5.43 0.82 6.08
N LYS A 58 5.01 2.07 5.84
CA LYS A 58 3.62 2.49 6.04
C LYS A 58 2.68 1.75 5.09
N ILE A 59 3.05 1.62 3.82
CA ILE A 59 2.30 0.89 2.79
C ILE A 59 2.07 -0.58 3.19
N LYS A 60 3.08 -1.24 3.78
CA LYS A 60 2.91 -2.60 4.32
C LYS A 60 1.88 -2.62 5.45
N LYS A 61 1.98 -1.73 6.43
CA LYS A 61 1.01 -1.61 7.53
C LYS A 61 -0.41 -1.32 7.00
N ASN A 62 -0.53 -0.45 6.01
CA ASN A 62 -1.80 -0.12 5.39
C ASN A 62 -2.42 -1.31 4.65
N ARG A 63 -1.59 -2.16 4.04
CA ARG A 63 -2.05 -3.43 3.46
C ARG A 63 -2.68 -4.32 4.53
N GLU A 64 -2.03 -4.50 5.66
CA GLU A 64 -2.55 -5.28 6.79
C GLU A 64 -3.89 -4.73 7.29
N LYS A 65 -3.99 -3.40 7.49
CA LYS A 65 -5.24 -2.73 7.85
C LYS A 65 -6.36 -2.97 6.82
N ALA A 66 -6.04 -2.86 5.52
CA ALA A 66 -7.03 -3.07 4.47
C ALA A 66 -7.52 -4.53 4.44
N PHE A 67 -6.65 -5.51 4.63
CA PHE A 67 -7.04 -6.91 4.75
C PHE A 67 -7.92 -7.17 5.97
N GLU A 68 -7.58 -6.61 7.12
CA GLU A 68 -8.38 -6.73 8.34
C GLU A 68 -9.77 -6.09 8.16
N ALA A 69 -9.83 -4.86 7.67
CA ALA A 69 -11.08 -4.13 7.46
C ALA A 69 -12.04 -4.82 6.50
N THR A 70 -11.51 -5.56 5.53
CA THR A 70 -12.33 -6.23 4.50
C THR A 70 -12.53 -7.73 4.72
N SER A 71 -11.95 -8.29 5.78
CA SER A 71 -11.96 -9.74 6.04
C SER A 71 -13.35 -10.40 6.08
N ARG A 72 -14.39 -9.62 6.41
CA ARG A 72 -15.78 -10.08 6.53
C ARG A 72 -16.65 -9.77 5.31
N PHE A 73 -16.11 -9.11 4.30
CA PHE A 73 -16.87 -8.81 3.09
C PHE A 73 -16.87 -9.99 2.14
N PRO A 74 -17.97 -10.20 1.37
CA PRO A 74 -18.00 -11.22 0.32
C PRO A 74 -17.08 -10.81 -0.84
N GLY A 75 -16.65 -11.81 -1.64
CA GLY A 75 -15.90 -11.54 -2.86
C GLY A 75 -14.50 -10.99 -2.62
N LEU A 76 -13.69 -11.72 -1.84
CA LEU A 76 -12.31 -11.33 -1.52
C LEU A 76 -11.30 -11.56 -2.68
N THR A 77 -11.79 -12.04 -3.82
CA THR A 77 -11.03 -12.18 -5.08
C THR A 77 -11.90 -11.72 -6.24
N ASP A 78 -11.48 -10.68 -6.93
CA ASP A 78 -12.15 -10.00 -8.06
C ASP A 78 -13.60 -9.53 -7.77
N GLY A 79 -14.03 -9.53 -6.51
CA GLY A 79 -15.37 -9.20 -6.07
C GLY A 79 -15.44 -7.94 -5.21
N TYR A 80 -16.55 -7.79 -4.49
CA TYR A 80 -16.88 -6.62 -3.68
C TYR A 80 -15.81 -6.31 -2.61
N GLY A 81 -15.43 -7.34 -1.82
CA GLY A 81 -14.43 -7.18 -0.77
C GLY A 81 -13.03 -6.86 -1.32
N ASP A 82 -12.71 -7.40 -2.50
CA ASP A 82 -11.45 -7.11 -3.21
C ASP A 82 -11.40 -5.65 -3.68
N ALA A 83 -12.47 -5.18 -4.31
CA ALA A 83 -12.57 -3.79 -4.78
C ALA A 83 -12.42 -2.78 -3.64
N ILE A 84 -13.08 -3.02 -2.50
CA ILE A 84 -12.95 -2.17 -1.30
C ILE A 84 -11.51 -2.24 -0.76
N ARG A 85 -10.89 -3.42 -0.71
CA ARG A 85 -9.53 -3.60 -0.20
C ARG A 85 -8.52 -2.81 -1.01
N HIS A 86 -8.53 -2.91 -2.33
CA HIS A 86 -7.64 -2.16 -3.21
C HIS A 86 -7.83 -0.65 -3.07
N CYS A 87 -9.06 -0.18 -3.12
CA CYS A 87 -9.39 1.23 -2.95
C CYS A 87 -8.94 1.76 -1.59
N TYR A 88 -9.28 1.07 -0.50
CA TYR A 88 -8.95 1.50 0.86
C TYR A 88 -7.45 1.50 1.13
N TRP A 89 -6.74 0.45 0.68
CA TRP A 89 -5.29 0.39 0.78
C TRP A 89 -4.62 1.57 0.08
N CYS A 90 -5.01 1.89 -1.16
CA CYS A 90 -4.45 3.01 -1.90
C CYS A 90 -4.82 4.37 -1.31
N ALA A 91 -6.01 4.50 -0.71
CA ALA A 91 -6.41 5.71 -0.01
C ALA A 91 -5.56 5.96 1.25
N LEU A 92 -5.31 4.93 2.06
CA LEU A 92 -4.41 5.00 3.22
C LEU A 92 -2.97 5.35 2.79
N ASN A 93 -2.49 4.74 1.70
CA ASN A 93 -1.16 5.02 1.17
C ASN A 93 -1.03 6.49 0.71
N GLN A 94 -2.08 7.04 0.10
CA GLN A 94 -2.11 8.44 -0.31
C GLN A 94 -2.09 9.39 0.89
N MET A 95 -2.83 9.07 1.97
CA MET A 95 -2.78 9.85 3.21
C MET A 95 -1.37 9.89 3.79
N ASP A 96 -0.66 8.76 3.78
CA ASP A 96 0.70 8.65 4.31
C ASP A 96 1.77 9.28 3.41
N ALA A 97 1.57 9.26 2.10
CA ALA A 97 2.47 9.86 1.12
C ALA A 97 2.33 11.39 1.04
N GLY A 98 1.16 11.91 1.42
CA GLY A 98 0.83 13.33 1.41
C GLY A 98 0.00 13.78 0.19
N LEU A 99 -0.54 14.98 0.29
CA LEU A 99 -1.44 15.55 -0.71
C LEU A 99 -0.80 15.59 -2.10
N ASN A 100 -1.49 15.00 -3.07
CA ASN A 100 -1.07 14.93 -4.48
C ASN A 100 0.30 14.25 -4.71
N SER A 101 0.80 13.46 -3.76
CA SER A 101 2.02 12.69 -3.96
C SER A 101 1.82 11.62 -5.04
N SER A 102 2.78 11.47 -5.95
CA SER A 102 2.81 10.37 -6.93
C SER A 102 3.31 9.06 -6.34
N ASP A 103 3.99 9.10 -5.18
CA ASP A 103 4.67 7.94 -4.62
C ASP A 103 3.69 6.81 -4.25
N ALA A 104 2.54 7.15 -3.63
CA ALA A 104 1.50 6.18 -3.33
C ALA A 104 1.00 5.46 -4.58
N LYS A 105 0.77 6.23 -5.65
CA LYS A 105 0.33 5.69 -6.94
C LYS A 105 1.38 4.78 -7.56
N GLU A 106 2.65 5.15 -7.51
CA GLU A 106 3.74 4.33 -8.05
C GLU A 106 3.81 2.96 -7.35
N PHE A 107 3.64 2.92 -6.03
CA PHE A 107 3.59 1.66 -5.27
C PHE A 107 2.39 0.79 -5.62
N GLY A 108 1.18 1.34 -5.67
CA GLY A 108 -0.01 0.59 -6.00
C GLY A 108 0.02 0.08 -7.45
N ASP A 109 0.42 0.91 -8.39
CA ASP A 109 0.57 0.49 -9.79
C ASP A 109 1.66 -0.58 -9.94
N ALA A 110 2.78 -0.48 -9.20
CA ALA A 110 3.84 -1.48 -9.21
C ALA A 110 3.34 -2.85 -8.73
N HIS A 111 2.43 -2.88 -7.75
CA HIS A 111 1.81 -4.10 -7.27
C HIS A 111 1.06 -4.84 -8.38
N GLU A 112 0.25 -4.11 -9.16
CA GLU A 112 -0.55 -4.68 -10.25
C GLU A 112 0.31 -5.17 -11.44
N TYR A 113 1.48 -4.59 -11.64
CA TYR A 113 2.39 -5.02 -12.70
C TYR A 113 3.14 -6.33 -12.38
N GLY A 114 3.20 -6.73 -11.12
CA GLY A 114 3.83 -7.98 -10.68
C GLY A 114 2.88 -9.18 -10.64
N SER A 115 1.58 -8.94 -10.72
CA SER A 115 0.56 -10.00 -10.68
C SER A 115 0.42 -10.67 -12.05
N SER A 116 0.22 -12.00 -12.04
CA SER A 116 -0.16 -12.78 -13.22
C SER A 116 -1.66 -12.66 -13.55
N ASN A 117 -2.34 -11.65 -13.00
CA ASN A 117 -3.77 -11.44 -13.17
C ASN A 117 -4.13 -11.27 -14.64
N ASP A 118 -5.31 -11.73 -15.01
CA ASP A 118 -5.83 -11.48 -16.34
C ASP A 118 -6.02 -9.96 -16.56
N SER A 119 -6.18 -9.57 -17.80
CA SER A 119 -6.29 -8.15 -18.17
C SER A 119 -7.51 -7.45 -17.55
N LYS A 120 -8.59 -8.20 -17.24
CA LYS A 120 -9.81 -7.65 -16.63
C LYS A 120 -9.61 -7.38 -15.14
N ALA A 121 -9.04 -8.35 -14.40
CA ALA A 121 -8.70 -8.17 -12.99
C ALA A 121 -7.75 -6.98 -12.81
N LYS A 122 -6.68 -6.92 -13.60
CA LYS A 122 -5.75 -5.79 -13.57
C LYS A 122 -6.42 -4.45 -13.87
N THR A 123 -7.35 -4.40 -14.83
CA THR A 123 -8.11 -3.17 -15.15
C THR A 123 -9.02 -2.76 -13.99
N MET A 124 -9.62 -3.73 -13.30
CA MET A 124 -10.42 -3.50 -12.10
C MET A 124 -9.55 -2.88 -11.00
N ASP A 125 -8.42 -3.52 -10.70
CA ASP A 125 -7.53 -3.13 -9.61
C ASP A 125 -6.94 -1.74 -9.83
N LEU A 126 -6.44 -1.44 -11.03
CA LEU A 126 -5.93 -0.10 -11.39
C LEU A 126 -7.00 0.98 -11.29
N HIS A 127 -8.25 0.68 -11.66
CA HIS A 127 -9.36 1.61 -11.51
C HIS A 127 -9.66 1.87 -10.02
N ASN A 128 -9.78 0.81 -9.22
CA ASN A 128 -10.08 0.91 -7.80
C ASN A 128 -8.95 1.59 -7.03
N ASN A 129 -7.69 1.34 -7.41
CA ASN A 129 -6.53 2.06 -6.90
C ASN A 129 -6.64 3.56 -7.19
N SER A 130 -7.02 3.94 -8.42
CA SER A 130 -7.18 5.35 -8.80
C SER A 130 -8.26 6.07 -7.98
N VAL A 131 -9.40 5.42 -7.71
CA VAL A 131 -10.44 5.95 -6.80
C VAL A 131 -9.87 6.11 -5.39
N GLY A 132 -9.08 5.15 -4.93
CA GLY A 132 -8.41 5.20 -3.62
C GLY A 132 -7.49 6.42 -3.47
N TYR A 133 -6.65 6.73 -4.46
CA TYR A 133 -5.78 7.91 -4.39
C TYR A 133 -6.58 9.21 -4.32
N HIS A 134 -7.69 9.29 -5.04
CA HIS A 134 -8.57 10.45 -4.98
C HIS A 134 -9.19 10.60 -3.58
N LEU A 135 -9.77 9.55 -3.03
CA LEU A 135 -10.34 9.56 -1.68
C LEU A 135 -9.30 9.85 -0.59
N GLY A 136 -8.07 9.36 -0.76
CA GLY A 136 -6.96 9.69 0.14
C GLY A 136 -6.60 11.16 0.14
N ASN A 137 -6.58 11.82 -1.02
CA ASN A 137 -6.40 13.27 -1.13
C ASN A 137 -7.57 14.02 -0.47
N GLU A 138 -8.81 13.60 -0.69
CA GLU A 138 -9.99 14.19 -0.03
C GLU A 138 -9.90 14.03 1.48
N ALA A 139 -9.44 12.88 1.98
CA ALA A 139 -9.25 12.65 3.41
C ALA A 139 -8.26 13.64 4.02
N ILE A 140 -7.14 13.92 3.34
CA ILE A 140 -6.16 14.92 3.79
C ILE A 140 -6.79 16.32 3.85
N VAL A 141 -7.50 16.71 2.78
CA VAL A 141 -8.09 18.05 2.68
C VAL A 141 -9.19 18.25 3.71
N ASN A 142 -10.00 17.22 3.97
CA ASN A 142 -11.15 17.32 4.89
C ASN A 142 -10.83 16.86 6.32
N GLY A 143 -9.62 16.38 6.59
CA GLY A 143 -9.22 15.89 7.91
C GLY A 143 -9.92 14.59 8.33
N TRP A 144 -10.27 13.71 7.38
CA TRP A 144 -10.90 12.42 7.69
C TRP A 144 -9.93 11.48 8.39
N GLY A 145 -10.41 10.77 9.40
CA GLY A 145 -9.71 9.62 9.97
C GLY A 145 -9.90 8.35 9.13
N GLU A 146 -9.19 7.29 9.51
CA GLU A 146 -9.23 6.00 8.79
C GLU A 146 -10.64 5.38 8.76
N GLU A 147 -11.43 5.52 9.82
CA GLU A 147 -12.80 5.01 9.89
C GLU A 147 -13.73 5.74 8.90
N GLU A 148 -13.67 7.07 8.87
CA GLU A 148 -14.46 7.85 7.92
C GLU A 148 -14.05 7.56 6.49
N LEU A 149 -12.74 7.45 6.22
CA LEU A 149 -12.23 7.06 4.92
C LEU A 149 -12.78 5.69 4.48
N LEU A 150 -12.80 4.69 5.38
CA LEU A 150 -13.37 3.37 5.07
C LEU A 150 -14.85 3.49 4.71
N HIS A 151 -15.64 4.29 5.45
CA HIS A 151 -17.04 4.56 5.12
C HIS A 151 -17.20 5.18 3.72
N LYS A 152 -16.33 6.13 3.33
CA LYS A 152 -16.35 6.72 1.98
C LYS A 152 -16.05 5.69 0.89
N VAL A 153 -15.08 4.80 1.14
CA VAL A 153 -14.74 3.70 0.21
C VAL A 153 -15.92 2.73 0.05
N ILE A 154 -16.57 2.33 1.15
CA ILE A 154 -17.76 1.46 1.11
C ILE A 154 -18.89 2.14 0.33
N ASN A 155 -19.12 3.42 0.55
CA ASN A 155 -20.11 4.19 -0.18
C ASN A 155 -19.78 4.25 -1.69
N ALA A 156 -18.52 4.40 -2.06
CA ALA A 156 -18.08 4.36 -3.45
C ALA A 156 -18.38 3.00 -4.10
N ALA A 157 -18.18 1.90 -3.37
CA ALA A 157 -18.54 0.56 -3.85
C ALA A 157 -20.05 0.41 -4.03
N ASN A 158 -20.84 0.81 -3.05
CA ASN A 158 -22.30 0.72 -3.07
C ASN A 158 -22.95 1.57 -4.17
N ASN A 159 -22.31 2.66 -4.54
CA ASN A 159 -22.78 3.55 -5.62
C ASN A 159 -22.23 3.17 -7.01
N GLY A 160 -21.54 2.04 -7.13
CA GLY A 160 -21.03 1.55 -8.42
C GLY A 160 -19.84 2.37 -8.96
N ILE A 161 -19.16 3.12 -8.11
CA ILE A 161 -17.94 3.87 -8.48
C ILE A 161 -16.75 2.90 -8.59
N LEU A 162 -16.69 1.90 -7.71
CA LEU A 162 -15.70 0.83 -7.81
C LEU A 162 -16.10 -0.20 -8.86
N LYS A 163 -15.12 -0.74 -9.58
CA LYS A 163 -15.31 -1.86 -10.50
C LYS A 163 -15.27 -3.18 -9.73
N ILE A 164 -16.20 -4.07 -10.08
CA ILE A 164 -16.35 -5.41 -9.52
C ILE A 164 -16.55 -6.36 -10.69
N ILE A 165 -15.83 -7.50 -10.73
CA ILE A 165 -15.94 -8.47 -11.83
C ILE A 165 -16.87 -9.61 -11.47
N LYS A 166 -16.94 -10.03 -10.18
CA LYS A 166 -17.74 -11.17 -9.71
C LYS A 166 -18.74 -10.76 -8.64
#